data_6702a43a50d1159eecc2310ff5ac0ecb
#
_entry.id   6702a43a50d1159eecc2310ff5ac0ecb
#
_cell.length_a   1.000
_cell.length_b   1.000
_cell.length_c   1.000
_cell.angle_alpha   90.00
_cell.angle_beta   90.00
_cell.angle_gamma   90.00
#
_symmetry.space_group_name_H-M   'P 1'
#
loop_
_entity.id
_entity.type
_entity.pdbx_description
1 polymer ?
#
loop_
_entity_poly.entity_id
_entity_poly.type
_entity_poly.pdbx_seq_one_letter_code
_entity_poly.pdbx_strand_id
1 'polypeptide(L)'
;MSTSEIVLEETPYLNLMTKGRKTGLKHDVELWFAFEDGKLYFLAHESSHWWKNVVKTPRVEVEVSEILFEGAGRLVPEKLEHTFELFRRKYGRDQVERWYGGERSKRKTVEIQLGRVLGKKPSGKGSLIEIAI
;
A
#
# COMPACT_ATOMS: atom_id res chain seq x y z
N MET A 1 -13.66 -10.18 -13.94
CA MET A 1 -12.43 -9.55 -13.43
C MET A 1 -11.25 -9.89 -14.31
N SER A 2 -10.35 -8.94 -14.51
CA SER A 2 -9.10 -9.18 -15.21
C SER A 2 -8.16 -10.00 -14.32
N THR A 3 -7.14 -10.60 -14.94
CA THR A 3 -6.10 -11.33 -14.21
C THR A 3 -5.41 -10.42 -13.19
N SER A 4 -5.15 -9.16 -13.57
CA SER A 4 -4.51 -8.18 -12.67
C SER A 4 -5.37 -7.89 -11.44
N GLU A 5 -6.68 -7.80 -11.60
CA GLU A 5 -7.58 -7.56 -10.47
C GLU A 5 -7.63 -8.76 -9.52
N ILE A 6 -7.62 -9.98 -10.06
CA ILE A 6 -7.56 -11.19 -9.23
C ILE A 6 -6.27 -11.21 -8.41
N VAL A 7 -5.14 -10.89 -9.03
CA VAL A 7 -3.86 -10.81 -8.33
C VAL A 7 -3.90 -9.78 -7.21
N LEU A 8 -4.49 -8.62 -7.47
CA LEU A 8 -4.60 -7.54 -6.47
C LEU A 8 -5.48 -7.96 -5.28
N GLU A 9 -6.56 -8.71 -5.53
CA GLU A 9 -7.44 -9.14 -4.45
C GLU A 9 -6.83 -10.28 -3.61
N GLU A 10 -6.08 -11.18 -4.22
CA GLU A 10 -5.59 -12.39 -3.55
C GLU A 10 -4.18 -12.27 -2.97
N THR A 11 -3.36 -11.37 -3.48
CA THR A 11 -1.99 -11.24 -3.01
C THR A 11 -1.95 -10.54 -1.65
N PRO A 12 -1.28 -11.14 -0.64
CA PRO A 12 -1.32 -10.56 0.72
C PRO A 12 -0.43 -9.33 0.90
N TYR A 13 0.63 -9.19 0.11
CA TYR A 13 1.59 -8.08 0.25
C TYR A 13 1.89 -7.47 -1.08
N LEU A 14 2.32 -6.21 -1.05
CA LEU A 14 2.88 -5.55 -2.22
C LEU A 14 4.08 -4.71 -1.81
N ASN A 15 4.90 -4.33 -2.78
CA ASN A 15 5.95 -3.36 -2.58
C ASN A 15 5.47 -2.01 -3.10
N LEU A 16 5.55 -1.01 -2.24
CA LEU A 16 5.27 0.37 -2.60
C LEU A 16 6.59 1.12 -2.70
N MET A 17 6.83 1.76 -3.84
CA MET A 17 8.02 2.55 -4.07
C MET A 17 7.66 4.02 -4.06
N THR A 18 8.22 4.75 -3.10
CA THR A 18 7.99 6.18 -2.93
C THR A 18 9.29 6.96 -3.14
N LYS A 19 9.14 8.24 -3.47
CA LYS A 19 10.29 9.14 -3.55
C LYS A 19 10.51 9.78 -2.17
N GLY A 20 11.72 9.62 -1.63
CA GLY A 20 12.06 10.19 -0.33
C GLY A 20 11.93 11.71 -0.33
N ARG A 21 11.16 12.24 0.62
CA ARG A 21 10.87 13.67 0.67
C ARG A 21 12.08 14.54 1.04
N LYS A 22 13.11 13.93 1.63
CA LYS A 22 14.34 14.64 2.04
C LYS A 22 15.49 14.41 1.06
N THR A 23 15.61 13.20 0.53
CA THR A 23 16.76 12.82 -0.29
C THR A 23 16.44 12.73 -1.78
N GLY A 24 15.16 12.57 -2.14
CA GLY A 24 14.75 12.31 -3.52
C GLY A 24 15.02 10.89 -3.99
N LEU A 25 15.57 10.04 -3.12
CA LEU A 25 15.88 8.65 -3.47
C LEU A 25 14.63 7.78 -3.38
N LYS A 26 14.60 6.72 -4.18
CA LYS A 26 13.51 5.74 -4.15
C LYS A 26 13.59 4.91 -2.88
N HIS A 27 12.46 4.73 -2.20
CA HIS A 27 12.31 3.89 -1.02
C HIS A 27 11.27 2.82 -1.28
N ASP A 28 11.59 1.58 -0.96
CA ASP A 28 10.70 0.43 -1.10
C ASP A 28 10.18 0.04 0.28
N VAL A 29 8.89 -0.25 0.37
CA VAL A 29 8.28 -0.74 1.60
C VAL A 29 7.27 -1.84 1.25
N GLU A 30 7.30 -2.95 2.02
CA GLU A 30 6.33 -4.03 1.86
C GLU A 30 5.15 -3.77 2.78
N LEU A 31 3.94 -3.83 2.23
CA LEU A 31 2.73 -3.43 2.94
C LEU A 31 1.58 -4.41 2.71
N TRP A 32 0.76 -4.55 3.75
CA TRP A 32 -0.59 -5.08 3.62
C TRP A 32 -1.44 -4.02 2.92
N PHE A 33 -2.41 -4.48 2.13
CA PHE A 33 -3.26 -3.58 1.36
C PHE A 33 -4.62 -4.20 1.09
N ALA A 34 -5.59 -3.37 0.77
CA ALA A 34 -6.87 -3.81 0.21
C ALA A 34 -7.06 -3.16 -1.15
N PHE A 35 -7.78 -3.84 -2.02
CA PHE A 35 -8.07 -3.36 -3.37
C PHE A 35 -9.59 -3.24 -3.55
N GLU A 36 -10.03 -2.10 -4.07
CA GLU A 36 -11.44 -1.85 -4.38
C GLU A 36 -11.54 -0.79 -5.46
N ASP A 37 -12.30 -1.09 -6.52
CA ASP A 37 -12.62 -0.13 -7.58
C ASP A 37 -11.41 0.58 -8.19
N GLY A 38 -10.36 -0.18 -8.49
CA GLY A 38 -9.16 0.36 -9.12
C GLY A 38 -8.24 1.11 -8.17
N LYS A 39 -8.51 1.06 -6.87
CA LYS A 39 -7.75 1.78 -5.87
C LYS A 39 -7.20 0.83 -4.82
N LEU A 40 -6.02 1.16 -4.32
CA LEU A 40 -5.39 0.46 -3.21
C LEU A 40 -5.55 1.28 -1.94
N TYR A 41 -5.82 0.61 -0.83
CA TYR A 41 -5.98 1.24 0.48
C TYR A 41 -5.00 0.65 1.47
N PHE A 42 -4.41 1.53 2.27
CA PHE A 42 -3.37 1.19 3.24
C PHE A 42 -3.68 1.84 4.58
N LEU A 43 -3.24 1.19 5.66
CA LEU A 43 -3.33 1.72 7.01
C LEU A 43 -1.92 1.98 7.53
N ALA A 44 -1.41 3.17 7.29
CA ALA A 44 -0.07 3.57 7.72
C ALA A 44 -0.08 3.95 9.19
N HIS A 45 1.00 3.61 9.91
CA HIS A 45 1.21 4.19 11.24
C HIS A 45 1.68 5.63 11.08
N GLU A 46 1.22 6.53 11.95
CA GLU A 46 1.56 7.95 11.84
C GLU A 46 3.07 8.22 11.90
N SER A 47 3.84 7.35 12.56
CA SER A 47 5.29 7.48 12.64
C SER A 47 6.04 6.99 11.40
N SER A 48 5.36 6.31 10.49
CA SER A 48 6.00 5.79 9.27
C SER A 48 6.38 6.93 8.32
N HIS A 49 7.46 6.73 7.59
CA HIS A 49 7.94 7.74 6.65
C HIS A 49 7.26 7.65 5.29
N TRP A 50 6.84 6.45 4.90
CA TRP A 50 6.38 6.23 3.53
C TRP A 50 5.12 7.03 3.18
N TRP A 51 4.16 7.16 4.10
CA TRP A 51 2.95 7.94 3.80
C TRP A 51 3.26 9.42 3.67
N LYS A 52 4.24 9.92 4.43
CA LYS A 52 4.69 11.32 4.32
C LYS A 52 5.35 11.57 2.96
N ASN A 53 6.09 10.58 2.46
CA ASN A 53 6.67 10.65 1.12
C ASN A 53 5.58 10.74 0.06
N VAL A 54 4.52 9.94 0.20
CA VAL A 54 3.37 9.95 -0.72
C VAL A 54 2.67 11.32 -0.72
N VAL A 55 2.48 11.91 0.45
CA VAL A 55 1.86 13.24 0.54
C VAL A 55 2.69 14.29 -0.20
N LYS A 56 4.00 14.24 -0.03
CA LYS A 56 4.90 15.20 -0.68
C LYS A 56 4.99 14.96 -2.19
N THR A 57 5.13 13.71 -2.59
CA THR A 57 5.25 13.33 -4.01
C THR A 57 4.24 12.23 -4.28
N PRO A 58 3.04 12.58 -4.73
CA PRO A 58 1.95 11.61 -4.88
C PRO A 58 2.19 10.49 -5.88
N ARG A 59 3.04 10.72 -6.88
CA ARG A 59 3.34 9.68 -7.85
C ARG A 59 4.18 8.58 -7.23
N VAL A 60 3.71 7.34 -7.35
CA VAL A 60 4.35 6.17 -6.78
C VAL A 60 4.38 5.04 -7.80
N GLU A 61 5.15 4.00 -7.48
CA GLU A 61 5.11 2.74 -8.21
C GLU A 61 4.72 1.64 -7.24
N VAL A 62 4.01 0.64 -7.75
CA VAL A 62 3.51 -0.47 -6.95
C VAL A 62 3.89 -1.76 -7.66
N GLU A 63 4.56 -2.66 -6.95
CA GLU A 63 4.87 -3.99 -7.46
C GLU A 63 4.05 -5.03 -6.72
N VAL A 64 3.22 -5.76 -7.47
CA VAL A 64 2.39 -6.84 -6.94
C VAL A 64 2.62 -8.06 -7.80
N SER A 65 3.13 -9.13 -7.19
CA SER A 65 3.37 -10.40 -7.89
C SER A 65 4.10 -10.20 -9.23
N GLU A 66 5.19 -9.43 -9.20
CA GLU A 66 6.05 -9.13 -10.36
C GLU A 66 5.43 -8.17 -11.39
N ILE A 67 4.20 -7.71 -11.17
CA ILE A 67 3.58 -6.70 -12.05
C ILE A 67 3.85 -5.32 -11.45
N LEU A 68 4.41 -4.43 -12.26
CA LEU A 68 4.71 -3.07 -11.84
C LEU A 68 3.66 -2.12 -12.38
N PHE A 69 3.03 -1.36 -11.48
CA PHE A 69 2.02 -0.35 -11.81
C PHE A 69 2.52 1.04 -11.42
N GLU A 70 2.10 2.04 -12.17
CA GLU A 70 2.19 3.41 -11.65
C GLU A 70 0.94 3.72 -10.85
N GLY A 71 1.04 4.70 -9.95
CA GLY A 71 -0.10 5.13 -9.15
C GLY A 71 0.07 6.54 -8.61
N ALA A 72 -1.02 7.07 -8.07
CA ALA A 72 -1.03 8.38 -7.43
C ALA A 72 -1.75 8.25 -6.08
N GLY A 73 -1.10 8.73 -5.03
CA GLY A 73 -1.59 8.55 -3.67
C GLY A 73 -2.07 9.81 -3.00
N ARG A 74 -2.93 9.64 -2.01
CA ARG A 74 -3.42 10.73 -1.17
C ARG A 74 -3.92 10.18 0.17
N LEU A 75 -4.02 11.03 1.16
CA LEU A 75 -4.66 10.67 2.41
C LEU A 75 -6.18 10.76 2.26
N VAL A 76 -6.87 9.76 2.81
CA VAL A 76 -8.34 9.71 2.82
C VAL A 76 -8.83 9.36 4.23
N PRO A 77 -8.66 10.26 5.21
CA PRO A 77 -9.01 9.95 6.60
C PRO A 77 -10.48 9.57 6.80
N GLU A 78 -11.35 10.07 5.94
CA GLU A 78 -12.77 9.73 5.96
C GLU A 78 -13.04 8.24 5.64
N LYS A 79 -12.08 7.54 5.07
CA LYS A 79 -12.22 6.12 4.71
C LYS A 79 -11.56 5.17 5.70
N LEU A 80 -11.20 5.64 6.87
CA LEU A 80 -10.53 4.82 7.88
C LEU A 80 -11.35 3.57 8.23
N GLU A 81 -12.62 3.74 8.57
CA GLU A 81 -13.49 2.62 8.93
C GLU A 81 -13.69 1.66 7.77
N HIS A 82 -13.93 2.19 6.60
CA HIS A 82 -14.12 1.38 5.41
C HIS A 82 -12.87 0.55 5.10
N THR A 83 -11.70 1.15 5.26
CA THR A 83 -10.43 0.46 5.03
C THR A 83 -10.20 -0.66 6.04
N PHE A 84 -10.52 -0.43 7.32
CA PHE A 84 -10.49 -1.48 8.32
C PHE A 84 -11.40 -2.64 7.95
N GLU A 85 -12.60 -2.35 7.44
CA GLU A 85 -13.54 -3.37 7.01
C GLU A 85 -12.99 -4.19 5.84
N LEU A 86 -12.39 -3.53 4.86
CA LEU A 86 -11.75 -4.23 3.73
C LEU A 86 -10.61 -5.13 4.21
N PHE A 87 -9.82 -4.66 5.18
CA PHE A 87 -8.73 -5.45 5.75
C PHE A 87 -9.27 -6.68 6.50
N ARG A 88 -10.35 -6.52 7.27
CA ARG A 88 -10.97 -7.65 7.97
C ARG A 88 -11.46 -8.71 7.01
N ARG A 89 -12.04 -8.31 5.90
CA ARG A 89 -12.51 -9.26 4.87
C ARG A 89 -11.36 -10.01 4.24
N LYS A 90 -10.24 -9.35 4.03
CA LYS A 90 -9.08 -9.95 3.34
C LYS A 90 -8.21 -10.80 4.27
N TYR A 91 -7.89 -10.28 5.45
CA TYR A 91 -6.90 -10.89 6.34
C TYR A 91 -7.52 -11.59 7.56
N GLY A 92 -8.79 -11.33 7.83
CA GLY A 92 -9.47 -11.84 9.00
C GLY A 92 -9.42 -10.87 10.18
N ARG A 93 -10.49 -10.91 10.97
CA ARG A 93 -10.64 -9.98 12.10
C ARG A 93 -9.48 -10.06 13.11
N ASP A 94 -9.09 -11.28 13.46
CA ASP A 94 -8.06 -11.48 14.49
C ASP A 94 -6.71 -10.89 14.08
N GLN A 95 -6.32 -11.08 12.83
CA GLN A 95 -5.07 -10.54 12.32
C GLN A 95 -5.09 -9.01 12.28
N VAL A 96 -6.20 -8.44 11.87
CA VAL A 96 -6.33 -6.98 11.80
C VAL A 96 -6.30 -6.38 13.20
N GLU A 97 -7.02 -6.94 14.15
CA GLU A 97 -6.99 -6.46 15.54
C GLU A 97 -5.59 -6.58 16.15
N ARG A 98 -4.91 -7.67 15.86
CA ARG A 98 -3.56 -7.91 16.38
C ARG A 98 -2.56 -6.84 15.93
N TRP A 99 -2.59 -6.48 14.64
CA TRP A 99 -1.56 -5.63 14.04
C TRP A 99 -1.95 -4.16 13.97
N TYR A 100 -3.24 -3.85 13.94
CA TYR A 100 -3.74 -2.48 13.73
C TYR A 100 -4.68 -1.98 14.82
N GLY A 101 -5.36 -2.86 15.55
CA GLY A 101 -6.45 -2.47 16.44
C GLY A 101 -6.04 -1.62 17.63
N GLY A 102 -4.89 -1.91 18.24
CA GLY A 102 -4.44 -1.23 19.45
C GLY A 102 -4.08 0.25 19.27
N GLU A 103 -3.81 0.67 18.03
CA GLU A 103 -3.39 2.04 17.74
C GLU A 103 -4.20 2.63 16.59
N ARG A 104 -5.50 2.37 16.61
CA ARG A 104 -6.41 2.81 15.55
C ARG A 104 -6.34 4.31 15.29
N SER A 105 -6.28 5.12 16.35
CA SER A 105 -6.23 6.57 16.23
C SER A 105 -4.94 7.09 15.60
N LYS A 106 -3.90 6.26 15.57
CA LYS A 106 -2.60 6.60 14.99
C LYS A 106 -2.46 6.12 13.55
N ARG A 107 -3.52 5.62 12.95
CA ARG A 107 -3.49 5.13 11.57
C ARG A 107 -3.86 6.24 10.59
N LYS A 108 -3.08 6.31 9.52
CA LYS A 108 -3.34 7.19 8.39
C LYS A 108 -3.83 6.33 7.24
N THR A 109 -4.99 6.67 6.70
CA THR A 109 -5.55 5.93 5.57
C THR A 109 -5.01 6.54 4.28
N VAL A 110 -4.31 5.73 3.50
CA VAL A 110 -3.73 6.14 2.23
C VAL A 110 -4.45 5.42 1.11
N GLU A 111 -4.88 6.19 0.09
CA GLU A 111 -5.48 5.66 -1.11
C GLU A 111 -4.51 5.86 -2.27
N ILE A 112 -4.27 4.81 -3.05
CA ILE A 112 -3.49 4.92 -4.28
C ILE A 112 -4.37 4.55 -5.45
N GLN A 113 -4.63 5.52 -6.32
CA GLN A 113 -5.30 5.27 -7.59
C GLN A 113 -4.31 4.60 -8.52
N LEU A 114 -4.60 3.38 -8.95
CA LEU A 114 -3.75 2.67 -9.89
C LEU A 114 -3.86 3.29 -11.29
N GLY A 115 -2.73 3.47 -11.92
CA GLY A 115 -2.62 3.86 -13.30
C GLY A 115 -2.30 2.66 -14.18
N ARG A 116 -1.46 2.88 -15.18
CA ARG A 116 -1.12 1.84 -16.14
C ARG A 116 -0.10 0.84 -15.59
N VAL A 117 -0.09 -0.33 -16.20
CA VAL A 117 0.97 -1.32 -15.96
C VAL A 117 2.23 -0.84 -16.67
N LEU A 118 3.33 -0.77 -15.91
CA LEU A 118 4.63 -0.35 -16.45
C LEU A 118 5.44 -1.54 -16.97
N GLY A 119 5.11 -2.76 -16.53
CA GLY A 119 5.80 -3.96 -16.98
C GLY A 119 5.82 -5.04 -15.93
N LYS A 120 6.64 -6.05 -16.18
CA LYS A 120 6.93 -7.09 -15.21
C LYS A 120 8.32 -6.89 -14.68
N LYS A 121 8.48 -7.04 -13.37
CA LYS A 121 9.76 -6.90 -12.70
C LYS A 121 10.06 -8.18 -11.92
N PRO A 122 11.25 -8.79 -12.09
CA PRO A 122 11.61 -9.94 -11.27
C PRO A 122 11.60 -9.56 -9.80
N SER A 123 11.01 -10.44 -8.97
CA SER A 123 10.85 -10.13 -7.56
C SER A 123 12.19 -9.94 -6.85
N GLY A 124 12.25 -8.91 -6.06
CA GLY A 124 13.05 -8.70 -4.88
C GLY A 124 14.55 -8.93 -4.85
N LYS A 125 15.21 -9.16 -5.94
CA LYS A 125 16.65 -9.43 -5.89
C LYS A 125 17.44 -8.15 -5.63
N GLY A 126 18.15 -8.13 -4.51
CA GLY A 126 19.07 -7.06 -4.17
C GLY A 126 18.45 -5.80 -3.61
N SER A 127 17.16 -5.77 -3.38
CA SER A 127 16.50 -4.63 -2.77
C SER A 127 16.38 -4.84 -1.27
N LEU A 128 16.68 -3.80 -0.50
CA LEU A 128 16.32 -3.78 0.90
C LEU A 128 14.86 -3.39 0.99
N ILE A 129 14.06 -4.27 1.56
CA ILE A 129 12.63 -4.04 1.72
C ILE A 129 12.36 -3.81 3.20
N GLU A 130 11.79 -2.66 3.50
CA GLU A 130 11.29 -2.36 4.84
C GLU A 130 9.88 -2.94 4.94
N ILE A 131 9.61 -3.68 6.03
CA ILE A 131 8.27 -4.19 6.28
C ILE A 131 7.57 -3.24 7.24
N ALA A 132 6.42 -2.69 6.83
CA ALA A 132 5.65 -1.76 7.63
C ALA A 132 4.20 -2.26 7.74
N ILE A 133 3.78 -2.50 8.97
CA ILE A 133 2.41 -2.93 9.28
C ILE A 133 1.70 -1.87 10.10
#